data_32a4fe556e9b6bb1b8606a19a371c7f1
#
_entry.id   32a4fe556e9b6bb1b8606a19a371c7f1
#
_cell.length_a   1.000
_cell.length_b   1.000
_cell.length_c   1.000
_cell.angle_alpha   90.00
_cell.angle_beta   90.00
_cell.angle_gamma   90.00
#
_symmetry.space_group_name_H-M   'P 1'
#
loop_
_entity.id
_entity.type
_entity.pdbx_description
1 polymer ?
#
loop_
_entity_poly.entity_id
_entity_poly.type
_entity_poly.pdbx_seq_one_letter_code
_entity_poly.pdbx_strand_id
1 'polypeptide(L)'
;IYPYLLKNVVINRPDFVWSTDITYIRVGTGFIYLMAVIDWYSHYVLSWNISNRLETSFCVVGLQEALAQSTPDIFNTDQGSQFTSDAFIDPLQKLGIKISMDSKERALDNIFVERLWRSVKYEEVYIKNYQSVRDAKSSLEQYFDFYNNRRVHQSLDYLTPAEVYLSKSTKR
;
A
#
# COMPACT_ATOMS: atom_id res chain seq x y z
N ILE A 1 12.16 0.92 -16.83
CA ILE A 1 12.48 0.43 -15.47
C ILE A 1 13.29 1.51 -14.74
N TYR A 2 12.88 1.82 -13.53
CA TYR A 2 13.50 2.85 -12.70
C TYR A 2 14.46 2.23 -11.68
N PRO A 3 15.52 2.93 -11.26
CA PRO A 3 16.46 2.42 -10.28
C PRO A 3 15.84 2.39 -8.88
N TYR A 4 16.42 1.57 -7.99
CA TYR A 4 16.07 1.57 -6.57
C TYR A 4 16.74 2.76 -5.86
N LEU A 5 15.96 3.62 -5.26
CA LEU A 5 16.43 4.88 -4.67
C LEU A 5 16.56 4.83 -3.14
N LEU A 6 16.20 3.73 -2.49
CA LEU A 6 15.96 3.71 -1.05
C LEU A 6 17.07 3.02 -0.23
N LYS A 7 18.17 2.67 -0.87
CA LYS A 7 19.31 2.09 -0.17
C LYS A 7 19.90 3.11 0.82
N ASN A 8 19.99 2.72 2.09
CA ASN A 8 20.53 3.56 3.17
C ASN A 8 19.78 4.88 3.41
N VAL A 9 18.54 4.98 2.96
CA VAL A 9 17.71 6.15 3.22
C VAL A 9 17.03 6.02 4.58
N VAL A 10 17.13 7.06 5.40
CA VAL A 10 16.45 7.14 6.69
C VAL A 10 15.06 7.74 6.47
N ILE A 11 14.04 6.98 6.84
CA ILE A 11 12.64 7.42 6.74
C ILE A 11 12.29 8.14 8.04
N ASN A 12 12.15 9.45 7.99
CA ASN A 12 12.05 10.31 9.17
C ASN A 12 10.75 11.13 9.27
N ARG A 13 9.83 10.99 8.32
CA ARG A 13 8.54 11.70 8.32
C ARG A 13 7.49 11.02 7.44
N PRO A 14 6.20 11.26 7.71
CA PRO A 14 5.13 10.84 6.80
C PRO A 14 5.29 11.48 5.41
N ASP A 15 4.79 10.80 4.39
CA ASP A 15 4.85 11.21 2.98
C ASP A 15 6.27 11.34 2.41
N PHE A 16 7.25 10.75 3.07
CA PHE A 16 8.59 10.62 2.49
C PHE A 16 8.58 9.53 1.41
N VAL A 17 8.18 8.32 1.77
CA VAL A 17 8.12 7.18 0.87
C VAL A 17 6.78 6.49 1.00
N TRP A 18 6.11 6.31 -0.13
CA TRP A 18 4.99 5.38 -0.27
C TRP A 18 5.41 4.19 -1.12
N SER A 19 4.77 3.07 -0.90
CA SER A 19 4.92 1.93 -1.80
C SER A 19 3.58 1.24 -2.04
N THR A 20 3.55 0.41 -3.07
CA THR A 20 2.40 -0.41 -3.43
C THR A 20 2.86 -1.81 -3.82
N ASP A 21 1.94 -2.74 -3.71
CA ASP A 21 2.10 -4.10 -4.20
C ASP A 21 0.70 -4.71 -4.41
N ILE A 22 0.67 -5.85 -5.07
CA ILE A 22 -0.53 -6.63 -5.29
C ILE A 22 -0.36 -7.97 -4.60
N THR A 23 -1.39 -8.39 -3.88
CA THR A 23 -1.51 -9.77 -3.40
C THR A 23 -2.84 -10.34 -3.87
N TYR A 24 -3.00 -11.65 -3.80
CA TYR A 24 -4.29 -12.27 -4.08
C TYR A 24 -4.82 -12.94 -2.81
N ILE A 25 -6.14 -12.92 -2.69
CA ILE A 25 -6.85 -13.47 -1.54
C ILE A 25 -7.95 -14.42 -2.02
N ARG A 26 -8.19 -15.46 -1.23
CA ARG A 26 -9.21 -16.45 -1.57
C ARG A 26 -10.62 -15.92 -1.31
N VAL A 27 -11.51 -16.11 -2.29
CA VAL A 27 -12.92 -15.80 -2.17
C VAL A 27 -13.71 -16.98 -2.75
N GLY A 28 -14.47 -17.67 -1.92
CA GLY A 28 -15.17 -18.89 -2.32
C GLY A 28 -14.19 -19.93 -2.85
N THR A 29 -14.36 -20.38 -4.07
CA THR A 29 -13.47 -21.32 -4.75
C THR A 29 -12.42 -20.64 -5.66
N GLY A 30 -12.42 -19.31 -5.73
CA GLY A 30 -11.54 -18.53 -6.59
C GLY A 30 -10.67 -17.56 -5.81
N PHE A 31 -10.16 -16.59 -6.53
CA PHE A 31 -9.26 -15.56 -5.99
C PHE A 31 -9.65 -14.20 -6.51
N ILE A 32 -9.38 -13.17 -5.72
CA ILE A 32 -9.37 -11.77 -6.17
C ILE A 32 -8.00 -11.17 -5.87
N TYR A 33 -7.70 -10.06 -6.53
CA TYR A 33 -6.48 -9.31 -6.33
C TYR A 33 -6.75 -8.12 -5.42
N LEU A 34 -5.82 -7.86 -4.53
CA LEU A 34 -5.83 -6.72 -3.60
C LEU A 34 -4.56 -5.91 -3.82
N MET A 35 -4.70 -4.61 -4.04
CA MET A 35 -3.60 -3.66 -4.00
C MET A 35 -3.78 -2.71 -2.83
N ALA A 36 -2.70 -2.16 -2.33
CA ALA A 36 -2.72 -1.10 -1.33
C ALA A 36 -1.55 -0.15 -1.53
N VAL A 37 -1.73 1.10 -1.11
CA VAL A 37 -0.67 2.11 -1.03
C VAL A 37 -0.41 2.40 0.45
N ILE A 38 0.82 2.26 0.88
CA ILE A 38 1.22 2.40 2.28
C ILE A 38 2.31 3.47 2.44
N ASP A 39 2.19 4.28 3.49
CA ASP A 39 3.24 5.20 3.92
C ASP A 39 4.25 4.47 4.81
N TRP A 40 5.52 4.56 4.46
CA TRP A 40 6.56 3.79 5.15
C TRP A 40 6.81 4.27 6.59
N TYR A 41 6.69 5.55 6.85
CA TYR A 41 6.94 6.10 8.18
C TYR A 41 5.85 5.72 9.20
N SER A 42 4.60 5.90 8.80
CA SER A 42 3.44 5.72 9.68
C SER A 42 2.79 4.35 9.59
N HIS A 43 3.08 3.57 8.53
CA HIS A 43 2.35 2.36 8.13
C HIS A 43 0.89 2.64 7.73
N TYR A 44 0.52 3.90 7.54
CA TYR A 44 -0.84 4.28 7.15
C TYR A 44 -1.14 3.81 5.73
N VAL A 45 -2.28 3.18 5.57
CA VAL A 45 -2.78 2.73 4.26
C VAL A 45 -3.56 3.89 3.64
N LEU A 46 -2.96 4.54 2.62
CA LEU A 46 -3.56 5.68 1.93
C LEU A 46 -4.76 5.26 1.09
N SER A 47 -4.69 4.10 0.48
CA SER A 47 -5.74 3.53 -0.34
C SER A 47 -5.56 2.04 -0.50
N TRP A 48 -6.64 1.38 -0.87
CA TRP A 48 -6.65 -0.03 -1.24
C TRP A 48 -7.75 -0.25 -2.28
N ASN A 49 -7.62 -1.28 -3.10
CA ASN A 49 -8.61 -1.63 -4.10
C ASN A 49 -8.56 -3.12 -4.39
N ILE A 50 -9.65 -3.68 -4.83
CA ILE A 50 -9.76 -5.08 -5.22
C ILE A 50 -10.24 -5.21 -6.67
N SER A 51 -9.87 -6.33 -7.30
CA SER A 51 -10.32 -6.67 -8.63
C SER A 51 -10.32 -8.19 -8.79
N ASN A 52 -11.25 -8.70 -9.59
CA ASN A 52 -11.24 -10.11 -10.00
C ASN A 52 -10.27 -10.37 -11.17
N ARG A 53 -9.63 -9.34 -11.70
CA ARG A 53 -8.66 -9.41 -12.80
C ARG A 53 -7.37 -8.68 -12.43
N LEU A 54 -6.24 -9.24 -12.86
CA LEU A 54 -4.94 -8.60 -12.70
C LEU A 54 -4.72 -7.57 -13.81
N GLU A 55 -5.42 -6.45 -13.72
CA GLU A 55 -5.36 -5.35 -14.69
C GLU A 55 -4.69 -4.12 -14.11
N THR A 56 -4.09 -3.30 -14.98
CA THR A 56 -3.47 -2.04 -14.57
C THR A 56 -4.48 -1.07 -13.96
N SER A 57 -5.72 -1.06 -14.46
CA SER A 57 -6.74 -0.07 -14.12
C SER A 57 -7.07 -0.03 -12.62
N PHE A 58 -7.16 -1.17 -11.94
CA PHE A 58 -7.50 -1.15 -10.51
C PHE A 58 -6.36 -0.59 -9.66
N CYS A 59 -5.11 -0.76 -10.10
CA CYS A 59 -3.94 -0.16 -9.46
C CYS A 59 -3.92 1.36 -9.67
N VAL A 60 -4.28 1.83 -10.86
CA VAL A 60 -4.36 3.26 -11.18
C VAL A 60 -5.42 3.96 -10.33
N VAL A 61 -6.59 3.33 -10.17
CA VAL A 61 -7.66 3.86 -9.30
C VAL A 61 -7.15 4.00 -7.86
N GLY A 62 -6.50 2.97 -7.33
CA GLY A 62 -5.92 3.02 -5.99
C GLY A 62 -4.85 4.11 -5.85
N LEU A 63 -3.98 4.26 -6.85
CA LEU A 63 -2.98 5.33 -6.87
C LEU A 63 -3.64 6.72 -6.84
N GLN A 64 -4.64 6.94 -7.68
CA GLN A 64 -5.35 8.22 -7.75
C GLN A 64 -6.06 8.56 -6.44
N GLU A 65 -6.66 7.59 -5.77
CA GLU A 65 -7.27 7.78 -4.45
C GLU A 65 -6.24 8.18 -3.39
N ALA A 66 -5.06 7.58 -3.42
CA ALA A 66 -3.96 7.94 -2.52
C ALA A 66 -3.46 9.36 -2.82
N LEU A 67 -3.21 9.68 -4.08
CA LEU A 67 -2.70 10.99 -4.50
C LEU A 67 -3.71 12.13 -4.29
N ALA A 68 -5.00 11.83 -4.18
CA ALA A 68 -6.02 12.82 -3.82
C ALA A 68 -5.88 13.29 -2.36
N GLN A 69 -5.22 12.52 -1.51
CA GLN A 69 -5.04 12.84 -0.10
C GLN A 69 -3.75 13.59 0.20
N SER A 70 -2.66 13.21 -0.46
CA SER A 70 -1.33 13.79 -0.26
C SER A 70 -0.39 13.35 -1.38
N THR A 71 0.88 13.76 -1.31
CA THR A 71 1.91 13.48 -2.31
C THR A 71 3.18 13.04 -1.60
N PRO A 72 3.74 11.85 -1.93
CA PRO A 72 5.01 11.43 -1.36
C PRO A 72 6.19 12.05 -2.13
N ASP A 73 7.37 12.07 -1.51
CA ASP A 73 8.60 12.42 -2.23
C ASP A 73 9.02 11.30 -3.17
N ILE A 74 8.92 10.05 -2.71
CA ILE A 74 9.34 8.86 -3.45
C ILE A 74 8.21 7.84 -3.43
N PHE A 75 7.95 7.23 -4.59
CA PHE A 75 7.01 6.12 -4.72
C PHE A 75 7.77 4.87 -5.17
N ASN A 76 7.71 3.82 -4.37
CA ASN A 76 8.43 2.56 -4.62
C ASN A 76 7.47 1.46 -5.07
N THR A 77 7.82 0.75 -6.13
CA THR A 77 7.06 -0.40 -6.64
C THR A 77 8.00 -1.55 -6.99
N ASP A 78 7.44 -2.71 -7.30
CA ASP A 78 8.19 -3.75 -8.00
C ASP A 78 8.23 -3.45 -9.51
N GLN A 79 8.80 -4.36 -10.31
CA GLN A 79 8.91 -4.22 -11.76
C GLN A 79 7.73 -4.84 -12.53
N GLY A 80 6.61 -5.11 -11.86
CA GLY A 80 5.43 -5.67 -12.48
C GLY A 80 4.85 -4.79 -13.58
N SER A 81 4.21 -5.42 -14.57
CA SER A 81 3.67 -4.71 -15.74
C SER A 81 2.61 -3.67 -15.38
N GLN A 82 1.89 -3.86 -14.27
CA GLN A 82 0.91 -2.88 -13.78
C GLN A 82 1.59 -1.56 -13.37
N PHE A 83 2.80 -1.64 -12.82
CA PHE A 83 3.52 -0.49 -12.26
C PHE A 83 4.50 0.15 -13.22
N THR A 84 4.84 -0.52 -14.33
CA THR A 84 5.69 0.03 -15.39
C THR A 84 4.87 0.65 -16.53
N SER A 85 3.55 0.53 -16.49
CA SER A 85 2.66 1.11 -17.52
C SER A 85 2.64 2.63 -17.46
N ASP A 86 2.43 3.27 -18.60
CA ASP A 86 2.31 4.73 -18.67
C ASP A 86 1.15 5.24 -17.81
N ALA A 87 0.04 4.53 -17.78
CA ALA A 87 -1.13 4.91 -16.99
C ALA A 87 -0.83 5.01 -15.48
N PHE A 88 0.10 4.20 -14.99
CA PHE A 88 0.54 4.25 -13.58
C PHE A 88 1.66 5.29 -13.37
N ILE A 89 2.60 5.36 -14.28
CA ILE A 89 3.79 6.21 -14.16
C ILE A 89 3.47 7.70 -14.40
N ASP A 90 2.64 8.03 -15.39
CA ASP A 90 2.36 9.42 -15.78
C ASP A 90 1.83 10.29 -14.62
N PRO A 91 0.88 9.83 -13.78
CA PRO A 91 0.44 10.63 -12.63
C PRO A 91 1.57 10.95 -11.65
N LEU A 92 2.49 10.03 -11.44
CA LEU A 92 3.65 10.23 -10.56
C LEU A 92 4.61 11.27 -11.13
N GLN A 93 4.92 11.16 -12.41
CA GLN A 93 5.81 12.11 -13.09
C GLN A 93 5.23 13.52 -13.12
N LYS A 94 3.94 13.67 -13.38
CA LYS A 94 3.25 14.97 -13.41
C LYS A 94 3.33 15.71 -12.08
N LEU A 95 3.35 14.98 -10.97
CA LEU A 95 3.45 15.54 -9.63
C LEU A 95 4.90 15.69 -9.14
N GLY A 96 5.88 15.37 -9.97
CA GLY A 96 7.29 15.46 -9.60
C GLY A 96 7.74 14.43 -8.57
N ILE A 97 7.00 13.33 -8.43
CA ILE A 97 7.33 12.24 -7.50
C ILE A 97 8.47 11.42 -8.08
N LYS A 98 9.49 11.15 -7.28
CA LYS A 98 10.58 10.26 -7.69
C LYS A 98 10.10 8.83 -7.66
N ILE A 99 10.37 8.07 -8.72
CA ILE A 99 9.96 6.68 -8.86
C ILE A 99 11.14 5.77 -8.53
N SER A 100 10.91 4.83 -7.64
CA SER A 100 11.87 3.82 -7.23
C SER A 100 11.28 2.43 -7.53
N MET A 101 12.10 1.52 -8.02
CA MET A 101 11.67 0.14 -8.29
C MET A 101 12.59 -0.85 -7.60
N ASP A 102 11.98 -1.87 -7.01
CA ASP A 102 12.70 -2.98 -6.39
C ASP A 102 13.56 -3.70 -7.42
N SER A 103 14.75 -4.12 -7.03
CA SER A 103 15.57 -5.00 -7.87
C SER A 103 15.02 -6.43 -7.82
N LYS A 104 15.19 -7.18 -8.90
CA LYS A 104 14.68 -8.55 -9.02
C LYS A 104 15.22 -9.53 -7.97
N GLU A 105 16.31 -9.19 -7.30
CA GLU A 105 17.04 -10.07 -6.40
C GLU A 105 16.90 -9.73 -4.91
N ARG A 106 16.09 -8.72 -4.54
CA ARG A 106 16.01 -8.23 -3.15
C ARG A 106 14.59 -8.33 -2.60
N ALA A 107 14.31 -9.42 -1.88
CA ALA A 107 13.04 -9.63 -1.20
C ALA A 107 12.73 -8.59 -0.10
N LEU A 108 13.74 -7.85 0.39
CA LEU A 108 13.58 -6.89 1.48
C LEU A 108 13.26 -5.46 1.04
N ASP A 109 13.29 -5.19 -0.26
CA ASP A 109 13.12 -3.82 -0.79
C ASP A 109 11.69 -3.26 -0.56
N ASN A 110 10.71 -4.12 -0.29
CA ASN A 110 9.31 -3.71 -0.04
C ASN A 110 8.75 -4.32 1.26
N ILE A 111 9.56 -4.33 2.30
CA ILE A 111 9.25 -4.98 3.58
C ILE A 111 7.96 -4.43 4.23
N PHE A 112 7.66 -3.14 4.05
CA PHE A 112 6.50 -2.52 4.69
C PHE A 112 5.18 -3.06 4.13
N VAL A 113 5.08 -3.21 2.81
CA VAL A 113 3.89 -3.79 2.22
C VAL A 113 3.80 -5.29 2.49
N GLU A 114 4.92 -6.00 2.56
CA GLU A 114 4.94 -7.42 2.93
C GLU A 114 4.41 -7.63 4.36
N ARG A 115 4.80 -6.78 5.29
CA ARG A 115 4.26 -6.81 6.66
C ARG A 115 2.77 -6.47 6.70
N LEU A 116 2.32 -5.54 5.87
CA LEU A 116 0.89 -5.25 5.71
C LEU A 116 0.13 -6.49 5.25
N TRP A 117 0.63 -7.17 4.21
CA TRP A 117 -0.02 -8.38 3.70
C TRP A 117 -0.08 -9.48 4.77
N ARG A 118 0.94 -9.62 5.56
CA ARG A 118 0.93 -10.57 6.68
C ARG A 118 -0.19 -10.25 7.67
N SER A 119 -0.32 -8.99 8.08
CA SER A 119 -1.39 -8.56 8.99
C SER A 119 -2.77 -8.78 8.38
N VAL A 120 -2.98 -8.39 7.14
CA VAL A 120 -4.26 -8.58 6.42
C VAL A 120 -4.63 -10.05 6.37
N LYS A 121 -3.70 -10.93 6.03
CA LYS A 121 -3.99 -12.37 5.86
C LYS A 121 -4.25 -13.06 7.19
N TYR A 122 -3.42 -12.85 8.20
CA TYR A 122 -3.58 -13.53 9.49
C TYR A 122 -4.68 -12.94 10.36
N GLU A 123 -4.93 -11.66 10.29
CA GLU A 123 -5.92 -11.00 11.15
C GLU A 123 -7.30 -10.88 10.51
N GLU A 124 -7.40 -11.04 9.19
CA GLU A 124 -8.65 -10.81 8.47
C GLU A 124 -8.99 -11.98 7.52
N VAL A 125 -8.19 -12.20 6.48
CA VAL A 125 -8.55 -13.09 5.37
C VAL A 125 -8.73 -14.55 5.81
N TYR A 126 -7.77 -15.09 6.54
CA TYR A 126 -7.80 -16.50 6.97
C TYR A 126 -8.89 -16.79 8.01
N ILE A 127 -9.28 -15.77 8.77
CA ILE A 127 -10.33 -15.90 9.79
C ILE A 127 -11.72 -15.81 9.17
N LYS A 128 -11.92 -14.93 8.19
CA LYS A 128 -13.24 -14.57 7.67
C LYS A 128 -13.79 -15.53 6.61
N ASN A 129 -12.92 -16.14 5.80
CA ASN A 129 -13.34 -17.07 4.75
C ASN A 129 -14.43 -16.49 3.84
N TYR A 130 -14.09 -15.46 3.06
CA TYR A 130 -15.03 -14.74 2.20
C TYR A 130 -15.73 -15.65 1.19
N GLN A 131 -17.06 -15.50 1.05
CA GLN A 131 -17.88 -16.28 0.12
C GLN A 131 -18.11 -15.57 -1.21
N SER A 132 -18.02 -14.25 -1.26
CA SER A 132 -18.24 -13.44 -2.45
C SER A 132 -17.32 -12.23 -2.47
N VAL A 133 -17.17 -11.61 -3.64
CA VAL A 133 -16.39 -10.36 -3.80
C VAL A 133 -17.01 -9.23 -2.97
N ARG A 134 -18.33 -9.16 -2.94
CA ARG A 134 -19.06 -8.17 -2.12
C ARG A 134 -18.78 -8.35 -0.62
N ASP A 135 -18.77 -9.59 -0.16
CA ASP A 135 -18.43 -9.93 1.22
C ASP A 135 -17.00 -9.53 1.55
N ALA A 136 -16.06 -9.88 0.68
CA ALA A 136 -14.65 -9.50 0.82
C ALA A 136 -14.47 -7.98 0.88
N LYS A 137 -15.11 -7.24 -0.01
CA LYS A 137 -15.02 -5.78 -0.06
C LYS A 137 -15.51 -5.14 1.24
N SER A 138 -16.68 -5.54 1.72
CA SER A 138 -17.27 -5.01 2.96
C SER A 138 -16.38 -5.30 4.17
N SER A 139 -15.88 -6.53 4.27
CA SER A 139 -15.04 -6.95 5.39
C SER A 139 -13.67 -6.28 5.37
N LEU A 140 -13.06 -6.15 4.20
CA LEU A 140 -11.77 -5.45 4.04
C LEU A 140 -11.89 -3.95 4.35
N GLU A 141 -13.00 -3.33 3.99
CA GLU A 141 -13.26 -1.92 4.33
C GLU A 141 -13.23 -1.71 5.84
N GLN A 142 -13.90 -2.59 6.60
CA GLN A 142 -13.87 -2.57 8.06
C GLN A 142 -12.47 -2.86 8.61
N TYR A 143 -11.75 -3.80 8.00
CA TYR A 143 -10.39 -4.14 8.44
C TYR A 143 -9.41 -2.99 8.23
N PHE A 144 -9.41 -2.34 7.08
CA PHE A 144 -8.49 -1.23 6.82
C PHE A 144 -8.82 0.00 7.66
N ASP A 145 -10.10 0.23 7.96
CA ASP A 145 -10.47 1.24 8.94
C ASP A 145 -9.89 0.92 10.33
N PHE A 146 -10.04 -0.32 10.78
CA PHE A 146 -9.43 -0.79 12.02
C PHE A 146 -7.91 -0.67 11.98
N TYR A 147 -7.27 -1.10 10.90
CA TYR A 147 -5.81 -1.06 10.75
C TYR A 147 -5.27 0.37 10.90
N ASN A 148 -5.87 1.31 10.23
CA ASN A 148 -5.42 2.71 10.26
C ASN A 148 -5.72 3.41 11.58
N ASN A 149 -6.88 3.17 12.18
CA ASN A 149 -7.44 4.03 13.23
C ASN A 149 -7.47 3.41 14.62
N ARG A 150 -7.33 2.09 14.73
CA ARG A 150 -7.45 1.40 16.03
C ARG A 150 -6.36 0.39 16.31
N ARG A 151 -5.73 -0.17 15.27
CA ARG A 151 -4.66 -1.14 15.45
C ARG A 151 -3.38 -0.43 15.85
N VAL A 152 -2.92 -0.67 17.08
CA VAL A 152 -1.64 -0.13 17.56
C VAL A 152 -0.48 -0.98 17.08
N HIS A 153 0.68 -0.37 16.87
CA HIS A 153 1.91 -1.04 16.43
C HIS A 153 3.03 -0.79 17.43
N GLN A 154 3.71 -1.86 17.83
CA GLN A 154 4.85 -1.74 18.74
C GLN A 154 5.94 -0.84 18.16
N SER A 155 6.23 -0.98 16.86
CA SER A 155 7.23 -0.16 16.15
C SER A 155 6.85 1.32 16.05
N LEU A 156 5.60 1.68 16.33
CA LEU A 156 5.10 3.05 16.37
C LEU A 156 4.86 3.52 17.83
N ASP A 157 5.56 2.96 18.79
CA ASP A 157 5.37 3.25 20.22
C ASP A 157 3.93 3.03 20.68
N TYR A 158 3.29 1.96 20.15
CA TYR A 158 1.89 1.58 20.44
C TYR A 158 0.87 2.63 20.00
N LEU A 159 1.22 3.47 19.03
CA LEU A 159 0.28 4.35 18.34
C LEU A 159 -0.34 3.64 17.14
N THR A 160 -1.44 4.19 16.64
CA THR A 160 -2.05 3.74 15.40
C THR A 160 -1.36 4.41 14.19
N PRO A 161 -1.46 3.79 13.00
CA PRO A 161 -0.97 4.45 11.79
C PRO A 161 -1.57 5.84 11.57
N ALA A 162 -2.86 6.03 11.80
CA ALA A 162 -3.50 7.35 11.64
C ALA A 162 -2.93 8.40 12.59
N GLU A 163 -2.69 8.03 13.86
CA GLU A 163 -2.10 8.96 14.83
C GLU A 163 -0.72 9.44 14.36
N VAL A 164 0.12 8.53 13.88
CA VAL A 164 1.47 8.86 13.39
C VAL A 164 1.40 9.64 12.09
N TYR A 165 0.54 9.22 11.15
CA TYR A 165 0.41 9.87 9.85
C TYR A 165 -0.10 11.31 9.97
N LEU A 166 -1.14 11.52 10.77
CA LEU A 166 -1.73 12.84 10.97
C LEU A 166 -0.87 13.78 11.80
N SER A 167 0.11 13.28 12.53
CA SER A 167 1.07 14.12 13.28
C SER A 167 1.94 15.00 12.36
N LYS A 168 2.01 14.69 11.06
CA LYS A 168 2.74 15.51 10.08
C LYS A 168 2.29 16.97 10.04
N SER A 169 1.03 17.23 10.35
CA SER A 169 0.46 18.58 10.36
C SER A 169 0.87 19.42 11.56
N THR A 170 1.43 18.80 12.60
CA THR A 170 1.83 19.47 13.86
C THR A 170 3.33 19.73 13.95
N LYS A 171 4.12 19.17 13.05
CA LYS A 171 5.58 19.38 12.97
C LYS A 171 5.89 20.45 11.93
N ARG A 172 5.76 21.67 12.33
CA ARG A 172 6.27 22.80 11.59
C ARG A 172 7.55 23.31 12.23
#